data_049e2fa7c5d0a7350863554c89f19c20
#
_entry.id   049e2fa7c5d0a7350863554c89f19c20
#
_cell.length_a   1.000
_cell.length_b   1.000
_cell.length_c   1.000
_cell.angle_alpha   90.00
_cell.angle_beta   90.00
_cell.angle_gamma   90.00
#
_symmetry.space_group_name_H-M   'P 1'
#
loop_
_entity.id
_entity.type
_entity.pdbx_description
1 polymer ?
#
loop_
_entity_poly.entity_id
_entity_poly.type
_entity_poly.pdbx_seq_one_letter_code
_entity_poly.pdbx_strand_id
1 'polypeptide(L)'
;MTLISTTRYDRIRQALEASFEPSVLEITDESAQHAGHAGRAGLTTGETHYRVTLVSPALAGLSRVARSRAVHEALAAEFASGLHALSLTLRTPEEGVA
;
A
#
# COMPACT_ATOMS: atom_id res chain seq x y z
N MET A 1 23.24 3.66 -14.87
CA MET A 1 21.87 4.10 -14.95
C MET A 1 20.95 3.10 -14.32
N THR A 2 20.12 3.58 -13.51
CA THR A 2 19.24 2.72 -12.76
C THR A 2 17.93 2.54 -13.46
N LEU A 3 17.50 1.31 -13.58
CA LEU A 3 16.20 1.02 -14.06
C LEU A 3 15.21 1.23 -12.96
N ILE A 4 14.28 2.09 -13.21
CA ILE A 4 13.25 2.36 -12.22
C ILE A 4 12.10 1.44 -12.48
N SER A 5 11.70 0.72 -11.45
CA SER A 5 10.53 -0.10 -11.60
C SER A 5 9.32 0.76 -11.82
N THR A 6 8.45 0.32 -12.69
CA THR A 6 7.24 1.04 -12.99
C THR A 6 6.00 0.35 -12.46
N THR A 7 6.16 -0.78 -11.77
CA THR A 7 4.95 -1.41 -11.24
C THR A 7 4.43 -0.61 -10.06
N ARG A 8 3.13 -0.65 -9.90
CA ARG A 8 2.52 0.04 -8.77
C ARG A 8 3.00 -0.54 -7.45
N TYR A 9 3.20 -1.87 -7.40
CA TYR A 9 3.74 -2.51 -6.20
C TYR A 9 5.04 -1.84 -5.78
N ASP A 10 5.96 -1.67 -6.71
CA ASP A 10 7.27 -1.11 -6.39
C ASP A 10 7.18 0.35 -5.99
N ARG A 11 6.31 1.08 -6.64
CA ARG A 11 6.14 2.49 -6.29
C ARG A 11 5.54 2.65 -4.90
N ILE A 12 4.55 1.82 -4.56
CA ILE A 12 3.96 1.84 -3.22
C ILE A 12 5.04 1.53 -2.19
N ARG A 13 5.83 0.49 -2.45
CA ARG A 13 6.87 0.09 -1.53
C ARG A 13 7.87 1.21 -1.31
N GLN A 14 8.34 1.80 -2.39
CA GLN A 14 9.32 2.86 -2.30
C GLN A 14 8.78 4.07 -1.53
N ALA A 15 7.54 4.44 -1.80
CA ALA A 15 6.94 5.58 -1.13
C ALA A 15 6.80 5.34 0.36
N LEU A 16 6.37 4.15 0.75
CA LEU A 16 6.15 3.84 2.15
C LEU A 16 7.47 3.67 2.90
N GLU A 17 8.46 3.09 2.25
CA GLU A 17 9.78 2.99 2.86
C GLU A 17 10.40 4.35 3.10
N ALA A 18 10.25 5.23 2.13
CA ALA A 18 10.82 6.57 2.24
C ALA A 18 10.10 7.41 3.30
N SER A 19 8.80 7.27 3.40
CA SER A 19 8.01 8.12 4.30
C SER A 19 7.99 7.62 5.73
N PHE A 20 8.05 6.31 5.95
CA PHE A 20 7.81 5.74 7.28
C PHE A 20 8.96 4.93 7.83
N GLU A 21 9.92 4.53 7.00
CA GLU A 21 11.05 3.70 7.43
C GLU A 21 10.57 2.52 8.27
N PRO A 22 9.70 1.68 7.71
CA PRO A 22 9.04 0.65 8.50
C PRO A 22 9.99 -0.47 8.91
N SER A 23 9.70 -1.08 10.06
CA SER A 23 10.37 -2.31 10.44
C SER A 23 9.73 -3.52 9.80
N VAL A 24 8.46 -3.40 9.42
CA VAL A 24 7.75 -4.45 8.68
C VAL A 24 6.94 -3.77 7.59
N LEU A 25 7.03 -4.30 6.39
CA LEU A 25 6.23 -3.80 5.28
C LEU A 25 5.86 -4.98 4.40
N GLU A 26 4.57 -5.29 4.38
CA GLU A 26 4.03 -6.36 3.54
C GLU A 26 2.99 -5.77 2.62
N ILE A 27 3.13 -6.03 1.35
CA ILE A 27 2.24 -5.50 0.33
C ILE A 27 1.74 -6.65 -0.51
N THR A 28 0.43 -6.79 -0.61
CA THR A 28 -0.17 -7.85 -1.41
C THR A 28 -1.09 -7.21 -2.44
N ASP A 29 -0.88 -7.57 -3.69
CA ASP A 29 -1.76 -7.15 -4.77
C ASP A 29 -2.94 -8.12 -4.81
N GLU A 30 -4.11 -7.64 -4.47
CA GLU A 30 -5.30 -8.45 -4.43
C GLU A 30 -6.18 -8.27 -5.66
N SER A 31 -5.68 -7.55 -6.64
CA SER A 31 -6.46 -7.29 -7.86
C SER A 31 -6.84 -8.58 -8.57
N ALA A 32 -5.99 -9.59 -8.51
CA ALA A 32 -6.25 -10.85 -9.19
C ALA A 32 -7.48 -11.56 -8.64
N GLN A 33 -7.80 -11.33 -7.38
CA GLN A 33 -8.98 -11.94 -6.79
C GLN A 33 -10.25 -11.43 -7.43
N HIS A 34 -10.21 -10.22 -7.92
CA HIS A 34 -11.37 -9.63 -8.59
C HIS A 34 -11.36 -9.94 -10.07
N ALA A 35 -10.20 -10.20 -10.62
CA ALA A 35 -10.07 -10.47 -12.04
C ALA A 35 -10.74 -11.79 -12.43
N GLY A 36 -10.91 -12.69 -11.48
CA GLY A 36 -11.53 -13.97 -11.77
C GLY A 36 -13.04 -13.93 -11.93
N HIS A 37 -13.66 -12.81 -11.69
CA HIS A 37 -15.09 -12.72 -11.80
C HIS A 37 -15.52 -12.68 -13.26
N ALA A 38 -16.70 -13.18 -13.52
CA ALA A 38 -17.21 -13.25 -14.88
C ALA A 38 -17.21 -11.87 -15.51
N GLY A 39 -16.84 -11.82 -16.76
CA GLY A 39 -16.86 -10.59 -17.51
C GLY A 39 -15.69 -9.67 -17.25
N ARG A 40 -14.81 -10.08 -16.38
CA ARG A 40 -13.69 -9.22 -16.04
C ARG A 40 -12.39 -9.67 -16.69
N ALA A 41 -12.41 -10.79 -17.33
CA ALA A 41 -11.20 -11.29 -17.96
C ALA A 41 -10.70 -10.27 -18.98
N GLY A 42 -9.43 -9.96 -18.90
CA GLY A 42 -8.84 -9.02 -19.82
C GLY A 42 -9.07 -7.56 -19.49
N LEU A 43 -9.95 -7.27 -18.52
CA LEU A 43 -10.23 -5.89 -18.17
C LEU A 43 -9.36 -5.38 -17.04
N THR A 44 -8.96 -6.27 -16.16
CA THR A 44 -8.12 -5.83 -15.06
C THR A 44 -6.71 -6.28 -15.33
N THR A 45 -5.78 -5.42 -15.01
CA THR A 45 -4.38 -5.71 -15.18
C THR A 45 -3.69 -5.89 -13.86
N GLY A 46 -4.45 -5.95 -12.78
CA GLY A 46 -3.87 -5.88 -11.46
C GLY A 46 -3.62 -4.44 -11.10
N GLU A 47 -2.95 -4.23 -10.00
CA GLU A 47 -2.51 -2.90 -9.59
C GLU A 47 -3.63 -1.98 -9.16
N THR A 48 -4.81 -2.51 -8.85
CA THR A 48 -5.93 -1.67 -8.43
C THR A 48 -6.33 -1.87 -6.98
N HIS A 49 -6.04 -3.03 -6.40
CA HIS A 49 -6.47 -3.36 -5.03
C HIS A 49 -5.28 -3.93 -4.28
N TYR A 50 -4.91 -3.30 -3.17
CA TYR A 50 -3.76 -3.73 -2.40
C TYR A 50 -4.07 -3.84 -0.93
N ARG A 51 -3.40 -4.76 -0.28
CA ARG A 51 -3.41 -4.86 1.18
C ARG A 51 -2.01 -4.56 1.68
N VAL A 52 -1.90 -3.68 2.66
CA VAL A 52 -0.60 -3.27 3.18
C VAL A 52 -0.60 -3.44 4.69
N THR A 53 0.42 -4.11 5.19
CA THR A 53 0.73 -4.14 6.61
C THR A 53 2.02 -3.37 6.82
N LEU A 54 1.95 -2.34 7.65
CA LEU A 54 3.09 -1.46 7.88
C LEU A 54 3.27 -1.25 9.37
N VAL A 55 4.45 -1.58 9.85
CA VAL A 55 4.82 -1.35 11.26
C VAL A 55 5.95 -0.35 11.27
N SER A 56 5.74 0.77 11.94
CA SER A 56 6.73 1.83 11.93
C SER A 56 6.63 2.67 13.19
N PRO A 57 7.78 3.04 13.78
CA PRO A 57 7.77 3.98 14.90
C PRO A 57 7.26 5.36 14.51
N ALA A 58 7.28 5.67 13.22
CA ALA A 58 6.78 6.96 12.76
C ALA A 58 5.28 7.13 13.00
N LEU A 59 4.57 6.02 13.25
CA LEU A 59 3.14 6.09 13.52
C LEU A 59 2.81 6.35 14.98
N ALA A 60 3.81 6.39 15.83
CA ALA A 60 3.59 6.61 17.26
C ALA A 60 2.93 7.96 17.48
N GLY A 61 1.96 7.97 18.38
CA GLY A 61 1.25 9.20 18.70
C GLY A 61 0.14 9.58 17.75
N LEU A 62 -0.02 8.83 16.68
CA LEU A 62 -1.07 9.13 15.69
C LEU A 62 -2.30 8.26 15.96
N SER A 63 -3.47 8.86 15.79
CA SER A 63 -4.72 8.12 15.84
C SER A 63 -4.83 7.23 14.61
N ARG A 64 -5.80 6.31 14.63
CA ARG A 64 -6.04 5.46 13.46
C ARG A 64 -6.30 6.28 12.19
N VAL A 65 -7.12 7.31 12.35
CA VAL A 65 -7.46 8.14 11.20
C VAL A 65 -6.23 8.87 10.69
N ALA A 66 -5.40 9.38 11.60
CA ALA A 66 -4.20 10.11 11.20
C ALA A 66 -3.21 9.19 10.49
N ARG A 67 -3.09 7.95 10.97
CA ARG A 67 -2.20 6.99 10.32
C ARG A 67 -2.66 6.70 8.90
N SER A 68 -3.95 6.44 8.75
CA SER A 68 -4.50 6.15 7.44
C SER A 68 -4.33 7.33 6.51
N ARG A 69 -4.59 8.52 7.02
CA ARG A 69 -4.45 9.74 6.20
C ARG A 69 -3.00 9.92 5.75
N ALA A 70 -2.05 9.66 6.64
CA ALA A 70 -0.64 9.81 6.29
C ALA A 70 -0.25 8.86 5.17
N VAL A 71 -0.75 7.62 5.21
CA VAL A 71 -0.46 6.66 4.16
C VAL A 71 -1.12 7.07 2.86
N HIS A 72 -2.36 7.52 2.91
CA HIS A 72 -3.04 7.97 1.69
C HIS A 72 -2.32 9.16 1.08
N GLU A 73 -1.81 10.07 1.89
CA GLU A 73 -1.05 11.20 1.36
C GLU A 73 0.25 10.74 0.70
N ALA A 74 0.92 9.77 1.31
CA ALA A 74 2.15 9.26 0.72
C ALA A 74 1.90 8.57 -0.61
N LEU A 75 0.70 8.04 -0.80
CA LEU A 75 0.36 7.30 -2.00
C LEU A 75 -0.57 8.08 -2.93
N ALA A 76 -0.65 9.38 -2.76
CA ALA A 76 -1.60 10.19 -3.52
C ALA A 76 -1.42 10.02 -5.03
N ALA A 77 -0.19 9.91 -5.50
CA ALA A 77 0.06 9.77 -6.93
C ALA A 77 -0.49 8.44 -7.46
N GLU A 78 -0.48 7.40 -6.62
CA GLU A 78 -1.01 6.12 -7.05
C GLU A 78 -2.53 6.16 -7.17
N PHE A 79 -3.19 6.83 -6.23
CA PHE A 79 -4.64 6.99 -6.34
C PHE A 79 -4.99 7.81 -7.58
N ALA A 80 -4.19 8.82 -7.88
CA ALA A 80 -4.44 9.64 -9.06
C ALA A 80 -4.27 8.84 -10.34
N SER A 81 -3.45 7.80 -10.33
CA SER A 81 -3.14 7.05 -11.54
C SER A 81 -3.85 5.70 -11.62
N GLY A 82 -4.78 5.42 -10.71
CA GLY A 82 -5.59 4.23 -10.88
C GLY A 82 -5.71 3.29 -9.70
N LEU A 83 -5.04 3.57 -8.59
CA LEU A 83 -5.22 2.74 -7.40
C LEU A 83 -6.64 2.93 -6.91
N HIS A 84 -7.36 1.84 -6.75
CA HIS A 84 -8.77 1.86 -6.43
C HIS A 84 -9.05 1.70 -4.95
N ALA A 85 -8.44 0.70 -4.34
CA ALA A 85 -8.73 0.37 -2.96
C ALA A 85 -7.48 -0.06 -2.24
N LEU A 86 -7.43 0.26 -0.96
CA LEU A 86 -6.26 0.01 -0.15
C LEU A 86 -6.72 -0.41 1.23
N SER A 87 -6.37 -1.63 1.63
CA SER A 87 -6.64 -2.14 2.96
C SER A 87 -5.38 -1.98 3.79
N LEU A 88 -5.50 -1.36 4.94
CA LEU A 88 -4.33 -1.00 5.74
C LEU A 88 -4.37 -1.62 7.12
N THR A 89 -3.24 -2.17 7.54
CA THR A 89 -2.97 -2.51 8.93
C THR A 89 -1.74 -1.69 9.31
N LEU A 90 -1.92 -0.74 10.21
CA LEU A 90 -0.88 0.24 10.54
C LEU A 90 -0.62 0.18 12.03
N ARG A 91 0.61 -0.11 12.41
CA ARG A 91 0.95 -0.32 13.81
C ARG A 91 2.31 0.27 14.13
N THR A 92 2.50 0.57 15.41
CA THR A 92 3.85 0.85 15.90
C THR A 92 4.49 -0.46 16.33
N PRO A 93 5.82 -0.49 16.49
CA PRO A 93 6.48 -1.70 16.96
C PRO A 93 5.96 -2.16 18.32
N GLU A 94 5.58 -1.23 19.19
CA GLU A 94 5.03 -1.60 20.50
C GLU A 94 3.69 -2.29 20.38
N GLU A 95 2.91 -1.94 19.37
CA GLU A 95 1.62 -2.56 19.16
C GLU A 95 1.75 -3.96 18.56
N GLY A 96 2.91 -4.22 17.99
CA GLY A 96 3.20 -5.54 17.48
C GLY A 96 2.56 -5.84 16.15
N VAL A 97 2.93 -6.98 15.62
CA VAL A 97 2.41 -7.45 14.34
C VAL A 97 1.54 -8.65 14.52
N ALA A 98 1.48 -9.16 15.69
CA ALA A 98 0.76 -10.41 15.96
C ALA A 98 -0.70 -10.28 15.67
#